data_0faf43e916ebd5b8328758ed075cc625
#
_entry.id   0faf43e916ebd5b8328758ed075cc625
#
_cell.length_a   1.000
_cell.length_b   1.000
_cell.length_c   1.000
_cell.angle_alpha   90.00
_cell.angle_beta   90.00
_cell.angle_gamma   90.00
#
_symmetry.space_group_name_H-M   'P 1'
#
loop_
_entity.id
_entity.type
_entity.pdbx_description
1 polymer ?
#
loop_
_entity_poly.entity_id
_entity_poly.type
_entity_poly.pdbx_seq_one_letter_code
_entity_poly.pdbx_strand_id
1 'polypeptide(L)'
;IAGEFYEDRKPYEELIGQLGIQEDLLLHTEFIPNNDVKYYLCAADLVVQPYRNATQSGVTPLAYHFEVPMIVTNVGGLPSLVPDNVAGLVAEPDPESIAEKIRLYFEKGKEHFLPGLIEEKKKFSWAKMVESILHV
;
A
#
# COMPACT_ATOMS: atom_id res chain seq x y z
N ILE A 1 3.11 -9.54 5.87
CA ILE A 1 3.67 -9.40 4.50
C ILE A 1 3.11 -10.56 3.68
N ALA A 2 2.55 -10.26 2.50
CA ALA A 2 1.94 -11.26 1.63
C ALA A 2 2.40 -11.07 0.18
N GLY A 3 2.80 -12.17 -0.49
CA GLY A 3 3.26 -12.20 -1.87
C GLY A 3 4.56 -12.96 -2.04
N GLU A 4 4.86 -13.31 -3.28
CA GLU A 4 6.04 -14.09 -3.61
C GLU A 4 7.32 -13.25 -3.58
N PHE A 5 8.44 -13.87 -3.23
CA PHE A 5 9.76 -13.29 -3.43
C PHE A 5 10.19 -13.49 -4.89
N TYR A 6 10.60 -12.39 -5.52
CA TYR A 6 11.22 -12.42 -6.86
C TYR A 6 12.76 -12.41 -6.80
N GLU A 7 13.31 -12.27 -5.57
CA GLU A 7 14.73 -12.25 -5.28
C GLU A 7 15.06 -13.27 -4.18
N ASP A 8 16.34 -13.45 -3.87
CA ASP A 8 16.77 -14.33 -2.80
C ASP A 8 16.13 -13.90 -1.46
N ARG A 9 15.49 -14.86 -0.80
CA ARG A 9 14.79 -14.66 0.47
C ARG A 9 15.76 -14.53 1.67
N LYS A 10 16.94 -15.11 1.56
CA LYS A 10 17.89 -15.24 2.67
C LYS A 10 18.29 -13.90 3.32
N PRO A 11 18.57 -12.80 2.56
CA PRO A 11 18.90 -11.51 3.17
C PRO A 11 17.77 -10.94 4.05
N TYR A 12 16.52 -11.20 3.68
CA TYR A 12 15.36 -10.76 4.45
C TYR A 12 15.22 -11.54 5.76
N GLU A 13 15.42 -12.86 5.71
CA GLU A 13 15.38 -13.73 6.91
C GLU A 13 16.51 -13.39 7.90
N GLU A 14 17.71 -13.12 7.38
CA GLU A 14 18.84 -12.66 8.18
C GLU A 14 18.55 -11.31 8.86
N LEU A 15 17.97 -10.35 8.13
CA LEU A 15 17.62 -9.04 8.68
C LEU A 15 16.52 -9.15 9.75
N ILE A 16 15.48 -9.94 9.50
CA ILE A 16 14.41 -10.21 10.48
C ILE A 16 15.01 -10.82 11.76
N GLY A 17 15.94 -11.76 11.61
CA GLY A 17 16.66 -12.38 12.75
C GLY A 17 17.52 -11.39 13.52
N GLN A 18 18.26 -10.52 12.82
CA GLN A 18 19.08 -9.49 13.45
C GLN A 18 18.25 -8.45 14.21
N LEU A 19 17.06 -8.11 13.70
CA LEU A 19 16.14 -7.16 14.33
C LEU A 19 15.30 -7.79 15.45
N GLY A 20 15.26 -9.11 15.55
CA GLY A 20 14.51 -9.82 16.58
C GLY A 20 12.99 -9.66 16.48
N ILE A 21 12.45 -9.47 15.26
CA ILE A 21 11.04 -9.16 15.01
C ILE A 21 10.24 -10.34 14.43
N GLN A 22 10.75 -11.57 14.57
CA GLN A 22 10.13 -12.77 14.00
C GLN A 22 8.70 -12.99 14.49
N GLU A 23 8.44 -12.71 15.77
CA GLU A 23 7.14 -12.89 16.40
C GLU A 23 6.12 -11.79 15.98
N ASP A 24 6.61 -10.66 15.46
CA ASP A 24 5.78 -9.54 15.01
C ASP A 24 5.41 -9.65 13.52
N LEU A 25 5.95 -10.64 12.80
CA LEU A 25 5.80 -10.79 11.36
C LEU A 25 5.02 -12.05 10.99
N LEU A 26 3.95 -11.87 10.23
CA LEU A 26 3.28 -12.92 9.48
C LEU A 26 3.74 -12.84 8.01
N LEU A 27 4.49 -13.85 7.57
CA LEU A 27 5.01 -13.94 6.21
C LEU A 27 4.25 -15.00 5.42
N HIS A 28 3.46 -14.56 4.43
CA HIS A 28 2.83 -15.41 3.44
C HIS A 28 3.56 -15.24 2.11
N THR A 29 4.50 -16.14 1.83
CA THR A 29 5.46 -16.00 0.73
C THR A 29 5.08 -16.81 -0.51
N GLU A 30 3.86 -17.28 -0.58
CA GLU A 30 3.29 -17.97 -1.73
C GLU A 30 2.38 -17.04 -2.52
N PHE A 31 2.08 -17.43 -3.76
CA PHE A 31 1.10 -16.71 -4.57
C PHE A 31 -0.26 -16.60 -3.84
N ILE A 32 -0.80 -15.40 -3.78
CA ILE A 32 -2.11 -15.15 -3.17
C ILE A 32 -3.17 -15.24 -4.27
N PRO A 33 -4.07 -16.24 -4.22
CA PRO A 33 -5.20 -16.32 -5.16
C PRO A 33 -6.09 -15.07 -5.08
N ASN A 34 -6.62 -14.64 -6.22
CA ASN A 34 -7.45 -13.43 -6.28
C ASN A 34 -8.64 -13.45 -5.30
N ASN A 35 -9.20 -14.63 -5.04
CA ASN A 35 -10.31 -14.79 -4.09
C ASN A 35 -9.89 -14.56 -2.64
N ASP A 36 -8.62 -14.65 -2.32
CA ASP A 36 -8.07 -14.55 -0.96
C ASP A 36 -7.51 -13.16 -0.65
N VAL A 37 -7.22 -12.35 -1.67
CA VAL A 37 -6.71 -10.97 -1.52
C VAL A 37 -7.60 -10.14 -0.58
N LYS A 38 -8.91 -10.33 -0.65
CA LYS A 38 -9.88 -9.66 0.23
C LYS A 38 -9.63 -9.88 1.71
N TYR A 39 -9.16 -11.06 2.12
CA TYR A 39 -8.92 -11.36 3.54
C TYR A 39 -7.76 -10.54 4.08
N TYR A 40 -6.71 -10.36 3.30
CA TYR A 40 -5.57 -9.52 3.67
C TYR A 40 -5.95 -8.05 3.76
N LEU A 41 -6.65 -7.53 2.77
CA LEU A 41 -7.03 -6.12 2.73
C LEU A 41 -8.12 -5.77 3.74
N CYS A 42 -9.09 -6.67 3.97
CA CYS A 42 -10.11 -6.45 5.02
C CYS A 42 -9.54 -6.53 6.43
N ALA A 43 -8.45 -7.28 6.65
CA ALA A 43 -7.79 -7.38 7.94
C ALA A 43 -6.75 -6.25 8.18
N ALA A 44 -6.38 -5.52 7.13
CA ALA A 44 -5.35 -4.50 7.23
C ALA A 44 -5.91 -3.16 7.74
N ASP A 45 -5.24 -2.58 8.71
CA ASP A 45 -5.46 -1.18 9.12
C ASP A 45 -4.83 -0.21 8.12
N LEU A 46 -3.71 -0.62 7.52
CA LEU A 46 -2.87 0.19 6.64
C LEU A 46 -2.15 -0.69 5.63
N VAL A 47 -2.05 -0.24 4.39
CA VAL A 47 -1.21 -0.86 3.36
C VAL A 47 0.05 -0.03 3.18
N VAL A 48 1.22 -0.65 3.34
CA VAL A 48 2.52 0.01 3.12
C VAL A 48 3.15 -0.51 1.84
N GLN A 49 3.49 0.38 0.94
CA GLN A 49 4.12 0.10 -0.35
C GLN A 49 5.53 0.73 -0.39
N PRO A 50 6.55 0.07 0.20
CA PRO A 50 7.87 0.65 0.40
C PRO A 50 8.77 0.46 -0.83
N TYR A 51 8.27 0.82 -2.00
CA TYR A 51 9.01 0.64 -3.25
C TYR A 51 10.20 1.58 -3.35
N ARG A 52 11.34 1.07 -3.83
CA ARG A 52 12.50 1.88 -4.20
C ARG A 52 12.40 2.41 -5.62
N ASN A 53 11.73 1.64 -6.50
CA ASN A 53 11.44 2.00 -7.87
C ASN A 53 10.06 1.44 -8.22
N ALA A 54 9.20 2.26 -8.77
CA ALA A 54 7.91 1.84 -9.29
C ALA A 54 7.41 2.85 -10.33
N THR A 55 6.75 2.37 -11.36
CA THR A 55 5.95 3.22 -12.27
C THR A 55 4.52 3.30 -11.78
N GLN A 56 3.95 2.15 -11.44
CA GLN A 56 2.60 1.96 -10.90
C GLN A 56 2.59 0.78 -9.95
N SER A 57 1.49 0.63 -9.19
CA SER A 57 1.28 -0.53 -8.31
C SER A 57 -0.14 -1.07 -8.48
N GLY A 58 -0.28 -2.36 -8.74
CA GLY A 58 -1.57 -3.05 -8.75
C GLY A 58 -2.23 -3.14 -7.37
N VAL A 59 -1.46 -2.96 -6.30
CA VAL A 59 -1.98 -2.95 -4.92
C VAL A 59 -2.77 -1.67 -4.63
N THR A 60 -2.40 -0.53 -5.23
CA THR A 60 -3.07 0.75 -5.00
C THR A 60 -4.57 0.72 -5.35
N PRO A 61 -5.02 0.28 -6.54
CA PRO A 61 -6.45 0.15 -6.84
C PRO A 61 -7.18 -0.82 -5.91
N LEU A 62 -6.52 -1.89 -5.49
CA LEU A 62 -7.09 -2.86 -4.56
C LEU A 62 -7.30 -2.22 -3.17
N ALA A 63 -6.32 -1.49 -2.65
CA ALA A 63 -6.45 -0.78 -1.38
C ALA A 63 -7.58 0.26 -1.44
N TYR A 64 -7.74 0.98 -2.54
CA TYR A 64 -8.89 1.86 -2.75
C TYR A 64 -10.22 1.11 -2.75
N HIS A 65 -10.27 -0.05 -3.44
CA HIS A 65 -11.50 -0.85 -3.49
C HIS A 65 -11.97 -1.25 -2.09
N PHE A 66 -11.05 -1.65 -1.22
CA PHE A 66 -11.33 -2.06 0.16
C PHE A 66 -11.28 -0.91 1.18
N GLU A 67 -11.07 0.33 0.72
CA GLU A 67 -11.03 1.53 1.57
C GLU A 67 -9.99 1.42 2.70
N VAL A 68 -8.81 0.90 2.34
CA VAL A 68 -7.67 0.82 3.24
C VAL A 68 -6.70 1.96 2.96
N PRO A 69 -6.38 2.80 3.95
CA PRO A 69 -5.38 3.85 3.80
C PRO A 69 -4.01 3.29 3.42
N MET A 70 -3.23 4.11 2.73
CA MET A 70 -1.95 3.67 2.20
C MET A 70 -0.79 4.56 2.65
N ILE A 71 0.37 3.96 2.83
CA ILE A 71 1.65 4.67 2.79
C ILE A 71 2.38 4.22 1.54
N VAL A 72 2.73 5.16 0.71
CA VAL A 72 3.51 4.92 -0.52
C VAL A 72 4.81 5.70 -0.45
N THR A 73 5.84 5.20 -1.10
CA THR A 73 7.09 5.95 -1.23
C THR A 73 7.01 6.97 -2.36
N ASN A 74 7.76 8.05 -2.22
CA ASN A 74 7.89 9.13 -3.21
C ASN A 74 8.70 8.69 -4.43
N VAL A 75 8.17 7.69 -5.16
CA VAL A 75 8.81 7.15 -6.37
C VAL A 75 7.80 7.00 -7.51
N GLY A 76 8.23 7.29 -8.72
CA GLY A 76 7.42 7.15 -9.93
C GLY A 76 6.06 7.85 -9.84
N GLY A 77 5.01 7.14 -10.22
CA GLY A 77 3.64 7.66 -10.22
C GLY A 77 2.87 7.48 -8.89
N LEU A 78 3.48 6.87 -7.86
CA LEU A 78 2.76 6.54 -6.63
C LEU A 78 2.18 7.75 -5.88
N PRO A 79 2.91 8.89 -5.72
CA PRO A 79 2.36 10.07 -5.05
C PRO A 79 1.16 10.69 -5.79
N SER A 80 1.11 10.54 -7.11
CA SER A 80 -0.03 11.01 -7.92
C SER A 80 -1.27 10.11 -7.74
N LEU A 81 -1.05 8.83 -7.43
CA LEU A 81 -2.12 7.87 -7.19
C LEU A 81 -2.63 7.91 -5.75
N VAL A 82 -1.78 8.30 -4.80
CA VAL A 82 -2.11 8.39 -3.37
C VAL A 82 -1.75 9.79 -2.88
N PRO A 83 -2.64 10.78 -3.06
CA PRO A 83 -2.38 12.14 -2.61
C PRO A 83 -2.08 12.20 -1.12
N ASP A 84 -0.95 12.85 -0.78
CA ASP A 84 -0.46 12.93 0.59
C ASP A 84 -1.46 13.59 1.53
N ASN A 85 -1.65 13.02 2.70
CA ASN A 85 -2.59 13.45 3.74
C ASN A 85 -4.07 13.49 3.31
N VAL A 86 -4.42 12.87 2.18
CA VAL A 86 -5.80 12.77 1.64
C VAL A 86 -6.28 11.32 1.67
N ALA A 87 -5.66 10.47 0.87
CA ALA A 87 -5.99 9.03 0.80
C ALA A 87 -4.98 8.14 1.52
N GLY A 88 -3.91 8.73 2.01
CA GLY A 88 -2.81 8.07 2.67
C GLY A 88 -1.69 9.05 2.97
N LEU A 89 -0.48 8.54 3.10
CA LEU A 89 0.72 9.34 3.36
C LEU A 89 1.83 8.99 2.35
N VAL A 90 2.63 9.97 2.00
CA VAL A 90 3.80 9.79 1.15
C VAL A 90 5.05 9.86 2.00
N ALA A 91 5.91 8.84 1.89
CA ALA A 91 7.19 8.73 2.59
C ALA A 91 8.34 8.82 1.59
N GLU A 92 9.51 9.26 2.01
CA GLU A 92 10.72 9.02 1.25
C GLU A 92 11.08 7.52 1.27
N PRO A 93 11.81 7.00 0.25
CA PRO A 93 12.12 5.56 0.14
C PRO A 93 13.23 5.12 1.10
N ASP A 94 13.08 5.46 2.36
CA ASP A 94 13.99 5.09 3.46
C ASP A 94 13.20 4.61 4.69
N PRO A 95 13.79 3.75 5.54
CA PRO A 95 13.11 3.15 6.68
C PRO A 95 12.61 4.16 7.71
N GLU A 96 13.37 5.24 7.97
CA GLU A 96 13.06 6.26 8.95
C GLU A 96 11.81 7.04 8.56
N SER A 97 11.75 7.50 7.31
CA SER A 97 10.59 8.22 6.77
C SER A 97 9.34 7.34 6.77
N ILE A 98 9.46 6.07 6.36
CA ILE A 98 8.33 5.12 6.37
C ILE A 98 7.84 4.92 7.80
N ALA A 99 8.73 4.71 8.77
CA ALA A 99 8.37 4.52 10.17
C ALA A 99 7.69 5.77 10.78
N GLU A 100 8.16 6.97 10.42
CA GLU A 100 7.53 8.23 10.83
C GLU A 100 6.09 8.32 10.28
N LYS A 101 5.88 8.01 9.01
CA LYS A 101 4.55 8.05 8.39
C LYS A 101 3.60 6.99 8.98
N ILE A 102 4.11 5.81 9.36
CA ILE A 102 3.32 4.80 10.07
C ILE A 102 2.85 5.37 11.42
N ARG A 103 3.73 5.99 12.21
CA ARG A 103 3.35 6.61 13.50
C ARG A 103 2.31 7.71 13.27
N LEU A 104 2.55 8.60 12.32
CA LEU A 104 1.62 9.69 11.98
C LEU A 104 0.25 9.16 11.56
N TYR A 105 0.19 8.05 10.82
CA TYR A 105 -1.07 7.40 10.47
C TYR A 105 -1.85 6.98 11.71
N PHE A 106 -1.21 6.32 12.67
CA PHE A 106 -1.88 5.88 13.90
C PHE A 106 -2.26 7.05 14.83
N GLU A 107 -1.54 8.17 14.79
CA GLU A 107 -1.91 9.40 15.47
C GLU A 107 -3.17 10.05 14.89
N LYS A 108 -3.29 10.07 13.55
CA LYS A 108 -4.45 10.65 12.84
C LYS A 108 -5.68 9.75 12.88
N GLY A 109 -5.47 8.44 12.81
CA GLY A 109 -6.49 7.43 12.70
C GLY A 109 -7.07 7.27 11.29
N LYS A 110 -7.67 6.12 11.02
CA LYS A 110 -8.27 5.75 9.74
C LYS A 110 -9.33 6.77 9.27
N GLU A 111 -10.13 7.27 10.19
CA GLU A 111 -11.24 8.19 9.92
C GLU A 111 -10.79 9.49 9.23
N HIS A 112 -9.56 9.92 9.49
CA HIS A 112 -8.98 11.09 8.82
C HIS A 112 -8.86 10.89 7.31
N PHE A 113 -8.57 9.67 6.84
CA PHE A 113 -8.30 9.36 5.43
C PHE A 113 -9.53 8.87 4.67
N LEU A 114 -10.56 8.38 5.35
CA LEU A 114 -11.75 7.81 4.71
C LEU A 114 -12.42 8.71 3.69
N PRO A 115 -12.68 10.00 3.96
CA PRO A 115 -13.31 10.89 2.97
C PRO A 115 -12.48 11.00 1.68
N GLY A 116 -11.17 11.14 1.81
CA GLY A 116 -10.24 11.20 0.69
C GLY A 116 -10.19 9.88 -0.08
N LEU A 117 -10.15 8.75 0.62
CA LEU A 117 -10.18 7.42 0.00
C LEU A 117 -11.43 7.21 -0.85
N ILE A 118 -12.61 7.58 -0.33
CA ILE A 118 -13.89 7.43 -1.04
C ILE A 118 -13.91 8.31 -2.29
N GLU A 119 -13.38 9.52 -2.23
CA GLU A 119 -13.33 10.43 -3.38
C GLU A 119 -12.33 9.94 -4.43
N GLU A 120 -11.10 9.61 -4.03
CA GLU A 120 -10.04 9.14 -4.92
C GLU A 120 -10.38 7.79 -5.57
N LYS A 121 -11.07 6.88 -4.85
CA LYS A 121 -11.58 5.60 -5.35
C LYS A 121 -12.39 5.75 -6.65
N LYS A 122 -13.12 6.86 -6.82
CA LYS A 122 -13.93 7.12 -8.02
C LYS A 122 -13.10 7.16 -9.29
N LYS A 123 -11.84 7.57 -9.21
CA LYS A 123 -10.90 7.63 -10.34
C LYS A 123 -10.59 6.25 -10.93
N PHE A 124 -10.72 5.19 -10.12
CA PHE A 124 -10.49 3.79 -10.50
C PHE A 124 -11.76 3.06 -10.91
N SER A 125 -12.89 3.77 -11.09
CA SER A 125 -14.15 3.17 -11.51
C SER A 125 -14.16 2.86 -13.02
N TRP A 126 -14.87 1.81 -13.40
CA TRP A 126 -15.10 1.49 -14.81
C TRP A 126 -15.77 2.62 -15.57
N ALA A 127 -16.70 3.34 -14.93
CA ALA A 127 -17.38 4.51 -15.53
C ALA A 127 -16.37 5.59 -15.93
N LYS A 128 -15.39 5.88 -15.04
CA LYS A 128 -14.35 6.88 -15.32
C LYS A 128 -13.39 6.43 -16.42
N MET A 129 -13.07 5.13 -16.46
CA MET A 129 -12.25 4.57 -17.54
C MET A 129 -12.95 4.68 -18.89
N VAL A 130 -14.23 4.34 -18.98
CA VAL A 130 -15.03 4.46 -20.19
C VAL A 130 -15.13 5.93 -20.63
N GLU A 131 -15.41 6.85 -19.72
CA GLU A 131 -15.42 8.30 -20.00
C GLU A 131 -14.11 8.78 -20.63
N SER A 132 -12.97 8.34 -20.06
CA SER A 132 -11.64 8.71 -20.58
C SER A 132 -11.37 8.18 -21.99
N ILE A 133 -11.94 7.02 -22.36
CA ILE A 133 -11.81 6.44 -23.70
C ILE A 133 -12.70 7.16 -24.71
N LEU A 134 -13.91 7.59 -24.29
CA LEU A 134 -14.88 8.23 -25.19
C LEU A 134 -14.59 9.70 -25.48
N HIS A 135 -13.74 10.34 -24.68
CA HIS A 135 -13.35 11.75 -24.81
C HIS A 135 -11.97 11.95 -25.45
N VAL A 136 -11.46 10.93 -26.15
CA VAL A 136 -10.23 11.02 -26.95
C VAL A 136 -10.54 11.50 -28.38
#